data_af7cdfccdc8fd519dcc2db4f61571d1c
#
_entry.id   af7cdfccdc8fd519dcc2db4f61571d1c
#
_cell.length_a   1.000
_cell.length_b   1.000
_cell.length_c   1.000
_cell.angle_alpha   90.00
_cell.angle_beta   90.00
_cell.angle_gamma   90.00
#
_symmetry.space_group_name_H-M   'P 1'
#
loop_
_entity.id
_entity.type
_entity.pdbx_description
1 polymer ?
#
loop_
_entity_poly.entity_id
_entity_poly.type
_entity_poly.pdbx_seq_one_letter_code
_entity_poly.pdbx_strand_id
1 'polypeptide(L)'
;QDILAEGVELTPLRRSVGMVFQRPNPLPLSIRDNVLFAYRLSKGGKTKRADEDQVLQEALEEVLLWDKVKDRLKRSATALSLEEQQKLCIARLLPIKPSVLLMDEPCSALDPKATRAVEELIWKLRGEYSILIVTHNMAQARRASDECIFMLMGEVVEHTATGEMFVTPKHQKTADYIEGRFG
;
A
#
# COMPACT_ATOMS: atom_id res chain seq x y z
N GLN A 1 -10.82 5.28 -17.65
CA GLN A 1 -11.81 4.21 -17.83
C GLN A 1 -12.76 4.20 -16.63
N ASP A 2 -14.08 4.18 -16.89
CA ASP A 2 -15.06 3.99 -15.83
C ASP A 2 -15.05 2.53 -15.35
N ILE A 3 -14.64 2.32 -14.10
CA ILE A 3 -14.52 1.00 -13.49
C ILE A 3 -15.87 0.42 -13.02
N LEU A 4 -16.94 1.24 -13.05
CA LEU A 4 -18.30 0.85 -12.68
C LEU A 4 -19.17 0.61 -13.90
N ALA A 5 -18.65 0.82 -15.11
CA ALA A 5 -19.40 0.59 -16.35
C ALA A 5 -19.79 -0.89 -16.52
N GLU A 6 -20.95 -1.13 -17.13
CA GLU A 6 -21.37 -2.49 -17.50
C GLU A 6 -20.34 -3.13 -18.44
N GLY A 7 -20.03 -4.41 -18.23
CA GLY A 7 -19.07 -5.17 -19.04
C GLY A 7 -17.61 -5.04 -18.63
N VAL A 8 -17.28 -4.33 -17.54
CA VAL A 8 -15.92 -4.30 -17.02
C VAL A 8 -15.52 -5.68 -16.49
N GLU A 9 -14.46 -6.26 -17.06
CA GLU A 9 -13.90 -7.52 -16.57
C GLU A 9 -13.18 -7.32 -15.24
N LEU A 10 -13.72 -7.87 -14.17
CA LEU A 10 -13.19 -7.69 -12.81
C LEU A 10 -11.82 -8.34 -12.60
N THR A 11 -11.50 -9.43 -13.30
CA THR A 11 -10.22 -10.12 -13.09
C THR A 11 -9.03 -9.30 -13.56
N PRO A 12 -9.00 -8.72 -14.78
CA PRO A 12 -7.96 -7.77 -15.17
C PRO A 12 -7.90 -6.53 -14.29
N LEU A 13 -9.06 -5.96 -13.94
CA LEU A 13 -9.13 -4.79 -13.06
C LEU A 13 -8.48 -5.08 -11.70
N ARG A 14 -8.83 -6.18 -11.05
CA ARG A 14 -8.25 -6.58 -9.75
C ARG A 14 -6.77 -6.89 -9.81
N ARG A 15 -6.23 -7.24 -10.96
CA ARG A 15 -4.77 -7.39 -11.16
C ARG A 15 -4.07 -6.05 -11.26
N SER A 16 -4.73 -5.04 -11.82
CA SER A 16 -4.16 -3.70 -11.98
C SER A 16 -4.25 -2.85 -10.71
N VAL A 17 -5.03 -3.27 -9.72
CA VAL A 17 -5.24 -2.55 -8.46
C VAL A 17 -4.85 -3.44 -7.29
N GLY A 18 -3.73 -3.16 -6.66
CA GLY A 18 -3.29 -3.82 -5.44
C GLY A 18 -3.91 -3.17 -4.20
N MET A 19 -4.26 -3.97 -3.18
CA MET A 19 -4.81 -3.45 -1.92
C MET A 19 -3.99 -3.88 -0.72
N VAL A 20 -3.63 -2.92 0.12
CA VAL A 20 -2.97 -3.08 1.42
C VAL A 20 -3.96 -2.70 2.50
N PHE A 21 -4.21 -3.61 3.43
CA PHE A 21 -5.20 -3.44 4.50
C PHE A 21 -4.59 -2.81 5.75
N GLN A 22 -5.43 -2.22 6.57
CA GLN A 22 -5.11 -1.58 7.84
C GLN A 22 -4.32 -2.50 8.79
N ARG A 23 -4.74 -3.76 8.90
CA ARG A 23 -3.99 -4.78 9.63
C ARG A 23 -3.22 -5.63 8.65
N PRO A 24 -1.91 -5.84 8.85
CA PRO A 24 -1.14 -6.76 8.03
C PRO A 24 -1.82 -8.13 7.99
N ASN A 25 -2.01 -8.64 6.78
CA ASN A 25 -2.70 -9.91 6.54
C ASN A 25 -1.87 -10.86 5.67
N PRO A 26 -0.65 -11.23 6.12
CA PRO A 26 0.13 -12.22 5.39
C PRO A 26 -0.65 -13.54 5.32
N LEU A 27 -0.54 -14.22 4.20
CA LEU A 27 -1.08 -15.57 4.06
C LEU A 27 -0.39 -16.50 5.06
N PRO A 28 -1.05 -17.55 5.59
CA PRO A 28 -0.43 -18.54 6.49
C PRO A 28 0.53 -19.47 5.74
N LEU A 29 1.45 -18.86 5.02
CA LEU A 29 2.46 -19.48 4.15
C LEU A 29 3.85 -18.99 4.57
N SER A 30 4.89 -19.49 3.89
CA SER A 30 6.24 -18.97 4.03
C SER A 30 6.36 -17.52 3.52
N ILE A 31 7.43 -16.82 3.91
CA ILE A 31 7.76 -15.50 3.37
C ILE A 31 7.88 -15.56 1.84
N ARG A 32 8.61 -16.55 1.32
CA ARG A 32 8.76 -16.82 -0.11
C ARG A 32 7.40 -16.98 -0.80
N ASP A 33 6.56 -17.85 -0.27
CA ASP A 33 5.29 -18.17 -0.92
C ASP A 33 4.29 -17.04 -0.84
N ASN A 34 4.36 -16.17 0.19
CA ASN A 34 3.59 -14.93 0.22
C ASN A 34 3.91 -14.03 -0.98
N VAL A 35 5.19 -13.74 -1.22
CA VAL A 35 5.61 -12.85 -2.33
C VAL A 35 5.25 -13.46 -3.69
N LEU A 36 5.49 -14.76 -3.86
CA LEU A 36 5.30 -15.44 -5.14
C LEU A 36 3.86 -15.85 -5.43
N PHE A 37 2.94 -15.73 -4.47
CA PHE A 37 1.56 -16.19 -4.62
C PHE A 37 0.87 -15.59 -5.85
N ALA A 38 0.81 -14.26 -5.92
CA ALA A 38 0.16 -13.56 -7.02
C ALA A 38 0.91 -13.76 -8.35
N TYR A 39 2.24 -13.78 -8.32
CA TYR A 39 3.08 -14.05 -9.49
C TYR A 39 2.79 -15.41 -10.12
N ARG A 40 2.78 -16.48 -9.32
CA ARG A 40 2.46 -17.82 -9.79
C ARG A 40 1.06 -17.92 -10.39
N LEU A 41 0.08 -17.30 -9.75
CA LEU A 41 -1.29 -17.24 -10.29
C LEU A 41 -1.34 -16.51 -11.63
N SER A 42 -0.64 -15.39 -11.77
CA SER A 42 -0.61 -14.62 -13.02
C SER A 42 0.01 -15.38 -14.19
N LYS A 43 0.92 -16.32 -13.90
CA LYS A 43 1.57 -17.19 -14.89
C LYS A 43 0.88 -18.55 -15.07
N GLY A 44 -0.32 -18.75 -14.50
CA GLY A 44 -1.04 -20.02 -14.57
C GLY A 44 -0.29 -21.20 -13.91
N GLY A 45 0.52 -20.93 -12.88
CA GLY A 45 1.33 -21.91 -12.18
C GLY A 45 2.59 -22.38 -12.92
N LYS A 46 2.85 -21.88 -14.12
CA LYS A 46 4.01 -22.25 -14.95
C LYS A 46 5.16 -21.27 -14.76
N THR A 47 5.94 -21.45 -13.72
CA THR A 47 7.10 -20.62 -13.39
C THR A 47 8.38 -21.44 -13.27
N LYS A 48 9.52 -20.88 -13.69
CA LYS A 48 10.83 -21.50 -13.44
C LYS A 48 11.38 -20.98 -12.13
N ARG A 49 12.10 -21.85 -11.41
CA ARG A 49 12.65 -21.50 -10.09
C ARG A 49 13.61 -20.30 -10.15
N ALA A 50 14.42 -20.20 -11.20
CA ALA A 50 15.34 -19.05 -11.37
C ALA A 50 14.58 -17.73 -11.50
N ASP A 51 13.48 -17.71 -12.28
CA ASP A 51 12.64 -16.52 -12.44
C ASP A 51 11.95 -16.15 -11.12
N GLU A 52 11.50 -17.17 -10.37
CA GLU A 52 10.92 -16.97 -9.03
C GLU A 52 11.93 -16.39 -8.03
N ASP A 53 13.17 -16.88 -8.04
CA ASP A 53 14.21 -16.40 -7.12
C ASP A 53 14.57 -14.95 -7.41
N GLN A 54 14.65 -14.55 -8.68
CA GLN A 54 14.86 -13.17 -9.07
C GLN A 54 13.69 -12.26 -8.66
N VAL A 55 12.46 -12.62 -9.03
CA VAL A 55 11.24 -11.86 -8.70
C VAL A 55 11.07 -11.71 -7.19
N LEU A 56 11.37 -12.76 -6.43
CA LEU A 56 11.32 -12.73 -4.96
C LEU A 56 12.32 -11.73 -4.38
N GLN A 57 13.56 -11.78 -4.86
CA GLN A 57 14.61 -10.88 -4.39
C GLN A 57 14.28 -9.43 -4.72
N GLU A 58 13.95 -9.13 -5.97
CA GLU A 58 13.58 -7.79 -6.43
C GLU A 58 12.43 -7.22 -5.58
N ALA A 59 11.35 -7.97 -5.40
CA ALA A 59 10.19 -7.51 -4.62
C ALA A 59 10.53 -7.25 -3.14
N LEU A 60 11.39 -8.05 -2.51
CA LEU A 60 11.81 -7.86 -1.12
C LEU A 60 12.83 -6.73 -0.96
N GLU A 61 13.69 -6.49 -1.95
CA GLU A 61 14.61 -5.35 -2.00
C GLU A 61 13.85 -4.04 -2.17
N GLU A 62 12.83 -4.01 -3.02
CA GLU A 62 12.00 -2.85 -3.27
C GLU A 62 11.31 -2.35 -1.99
N VAL A 63 10.84 -3.28 -1.14
CA VAL A 63 10.22 -2.94 0.15
C VAL A 63 11.22 -2.85 1.32
N LEU A 64 12.52 -2.87 1.06
CA LEU A 64 13.57 -2.81 2.08
C LEU A 64 13.45 -3.92 3.15
N LEU A 65 13.10 -5.13 2.71
CA LEU A 65 12.90 -6.28 3.61
C LEU A 65 13.91 -7.41 3.34
N TRP A 66 14.56 -7.45 2.16
CA TRP A 66 15.46 -8.53 1.74
C TRP A 66 16.51 -8.89 2.78
N ASP A 67 17.31 -7.93 3.23
CA ASP A 67 18.41 -8.19 4.17
C ASP A 67 17.95 -8.74 5.52
N LYS A 68 16.71 -8.42 5.92
CA LYS A 68 16.12 -8.92 7.16
C LYS A 68 15.65 -10.38 7.05
N VAL A 69 15.31 -10.85 5.83
CA VAL A 69 14.61 -12.13 5.67
C VAL A 69 15.28 -13.14 4.75
N LYS A 70 16.33 -12.77 4.00
CA LYS A 70 17.00 -13.64 3.00
C LYS A 70 17.43 -15.02 3.53
N ASP A 71 17.84 -15.10 4.81
CA ASP A 71 18.28 -16.35 5.43
C ASP A 71 17.13 -17.16 6.04
N ARG A 72 15.89 -16.64 6.01
CA ARG A 72 14.70 -17.26 6.62
C ARG A 72 13.46 -17.27 5.72
N LEU A 73 13.64 -17.24 4.40
CA LEU A 73 12.55 -17.18 3.41
C LEU A 73 11.51 -18.32 3.52
N LYS A 74 11.91 -19.47 4.06
CA LYS A 74 11.02 -20.62 4.28
C LYS A 74 10.25 -20.57 5.60
N ARG A 75 10.55 -19.61 6.49
CA ARG A 75 9.80 -19.44 7.74
C ARG A 75 8.41 -18.87 7.49
N SER A 76 7.50 -19.13 8.43
CA SER A 76 6.15 -18.58 8.38
C SER A 76 6.17 -17.05 8.34
N ALA A 77 5.40 -16.47 7.44
CA ALA A 77 5.23 -15.02 7.34
C ALA A 77 4.56 -14.41 8.59
N THR A 78 3.75 -15.18 9.29
CA THR A 78 3.09 -14.74 10.54
C THR A 78 4.05 -14.57 11.73
N ALA A 79 5.27 -15.09 11.62
CA ALA A 79 6.31 -14.94 12.65
C ALA A 79 7.13 -13.64 12.49
N LEU A 80 6.85 -12.83 11.47
CA LEU A 80 7.45 -11.52 11.26
C LEU A 80 6.87 -10.49 12.23
N SER A 81 7.62 -9.40 12.50
CA SER A 81 7.09 -8.23 13.19
C SER A 81 5.97 -7.56 12.38
N LEU A 82 5.14 -6.74 13.01
CA LEU A 82 4.04 -6.04 12.30
C LEU A 82 4.55 -5.18 11.15
N GLU A 83 5.67 -4.45 11.34
CA GLU A 83 6.33 -3.70 10.26
C GLU A 83 6.74 -4.62 9.10
N GLU A 84 7.41 -5.74 9.41
CA GLU A 84 7.87 -6.68 8.39
C GLU A 84 6.68 -7.35 7.67
N GLN A 85 5.60 -7.65 8.39
CA GLN A 85 4.37 -8.17 7.81
C GLN A 85 3.71 -7.14 6.87
N GLN A 86 3.66 -5.87 7.24
CA GLN A 86 3.10 -4.83 6.40
C GLN A 86 3.93 -4.66 5.12
N LYS A 87 5.26 -4.60 5.23
CA LYS A 87 6.16 -4.58 4.08
C LYS A 87 5.99 -5.82 3.19
N LEU A 88 5.83 -7.00 3.79
CA LEU A 88 5.57 -8.24 3.04
C LEU A 88 4.23 -8.20 2.28
N CYS A 89 3.18 -7.62 2.88
CA CYS A 89 1.89 -7.44 2.22
C CYS A 89 1.99 -6.51 0.99
N ILE A 90 2.87 -5.51 1.04
CA ILE A 90 3.19 -4.67 -0.12
C ILE A 90 4.00 -5.48 -1.14
N ALA A 91 5.11 -6.13 -0.72
CA ALA A 91 5.96 -6.95 -1.58
C ALA A 91 5.19 -8.01 -2.37
N ARG A 92 4.14 -8.59 -1.79
CA ARG A 92 3.27 -9.57 -2.43
C ARG A 92 2.56 -9.04 -3.68
N LEU A 93 2.34 -7.72 -3.77
CA LEU A 93 1.64 -7.08 -4.88
C LEU A 93 2.57 -6.70 -6.03
N LEU A 94 3.83 -6.39 -5.75
CA LEU A 94 4.78 -5.83 -6.73
C LEU A 94 5.08 -6.77 -7.91
N PRO A 95 5.19 -8.11 -7.74
CA PRO A 95 5.47 -9.02 -8.86
C PRO A 95 4.45 -9.03 -9.99
N ILE A 96 3.22 -8.57 -9.74
CA ILE A 96 2.17 -8.45 -10.76
C ILE A 96 2.10 -7.05 -11.38
N LYS A 97 2.96 -6.12 -10.94
CA LYS A 97 3.10 -4.75 -11.43
C LYS A 97 1.74 -4.03 -11.53
N PRO A 98 1.04 -3.83 -10.42
CA PRO A 98 -0.25 -3.12 -10.43
C PRO A 98 -0.04 -1.67 -10.85
N SER A 99 -1.03 -1.06 -11.51
CA SER A 99 -0.98 0.36 -11.85
C SER A 99 -1.29 1.25 -10.66
N VAL A 100 -2.10 0.73 -9.71
CA VAL A 100 -2.56 1.47 -8.53
C VAL A 100 -2.37 0.63 -7.28
N LEU A 101 -1.89 1.25 -6.20
CA LEU A 101 -1.85 0.70 -4.86
C LEU A 101 -2.85 1.45 -3.98
N LEU A 102 -3.88 0.75 -3.51
CA LEU A 102 -4.80 1.25 -2.50
C LEU A 102 -4.28 0.85 -1.12
N MET A 103 -4.14 1.80 -0.22
CA MET A 103 -3.65 1.56 1.13
C MET A 103 -4.65 2.10 2.14
N ASP A 104 -5.28 1.19 2.87
CA ASP A 104 -6.25 1.53 3.91
C ASP A 104 -5.52 1.59 5.25
N GLU A 105 -5.33 2.81 5.77
CA GLU A 105 -4.64 3.09 7.04
C GLU A 105 -3.34 2.28 7.26
N PRO A 106 -2.38 2.28 6.33
CA PRO A 106 -1.28 1.31 6.30
C PRO A 106 -0.34 1.37 7.51
N CYS A 107 -0.44 2.40 8.33
CA CYS A 107 0.43 2.63 9.49
C CYS A 107 -0.30 2.62 10.84
N SER A 108 -1.63 2.49 10.88
CA SER A 108 -2.41 2.66 12.12
C SER A 108 -2.10 1.62 13.22
N ALA A 109 -1.64 0.42 12.83
CA ALA A 109 -1.27 -0.66 13.75
C ALA A 109 0.21 -0.64 14.14
N LEU A 110 1.00 0.34 13.67
CA LEU A 110 2.44 0.40 13.81
C LEU A 110 2.88 1.42 14.87
N ASP A 111 3.99 1.14 15.53
CA ASP A 111 4.65 2.13 16.38
C ASP A 111 5.27 3.28 15.55
N PRO A 112 5.67 4.41 16.16
CA PRO A 112 6.18 5.57 15.41
C PRO A 112 7.43 5.30 14.57
N LYS A 113 8.27 4.34 14.94
CA LYS A 113 9.47 3.97 14.19
C LYS A 113 9.10 3.15 12.95
N ALA A 114 8.24 2.16 13.14
CA ALA A 114 7.71 1.33 12.06
C ALA A 114 6.87 2.16 11.07
N THR A 115 6.07 3.12 11.56
CA THR A 115 5.32 4.07 10.74
C THR A 115 6.25 4.84 9.81
N ARG A 116 7.34 5.41 10.32
CA ARG A 116 8.32 6.12 9.48
C ARG A 116 8.93 5.21 8.41
N ALA A 117 9.27 3.98 8.76
CA ALA A 117 9.85 3.03 7.81
C ALA A 117 8.87 2.63 6.68
N VAL A 118 7.57 2.61 6.95
CA VAL A 118 6.54 2.38 5.92
C VAL A 118 6.26 3.65 5.11
N GLU A 119 6.25 4.83 5.72
CA GLU A 119 6.14 6.11 5.00
C GLU A 119 7.32 6.30 4.03
N GLU A 120 8.56 6.00 4.44
CA GLU A 120 9.75 6.03 3.57
C GLU A 120 9.63 5.06 2.39
N LEU A 121 9.06 3.87 2.63
CA LEU A 121 8.77 2.92 1.56
C LEU A 121 7.74 3.49 0.57
N ILE A 122 6.65 4.08 1.06
CA ILE A 122 5.63 4.71 0.20
C ILE A 122 6.27 5.80 -0.67
N TRP A 123 7.14 6.62 -0.10
CA TRP A 123 7.91 7.62 -0.85
C TRP A 123 8.79 7.02 -1.94
N LYS A 124 9.45 5.89 -1.66
CA LYS A 124 10.28 5.19 -2.64
C LYS A 124 9.46 4.63 -3.81
N LEU A 125 8.26 4.13 -3.52
CA LEU A 125 7.36 3.58 -4.54
C LEU A 125 6.67 4.67 -5.39
N ARG A 126 6.70 5.93 -4.94
CA ARG A 126 6.16 7.08 -5.67
C ARG A 126 6.89 7.25 -7.02
N GLY A 127 6.12 7.44 -8.06
CA GLY A 127 6.62 7.59 -9.44
C GLY A 127 6.57 6.29 -10.25
N GLU A 128 6.63 5.12 -9.60
CA GLU A 128 6.40 3.83 -10.27
C GLU A 128 4.93 3.41 -10.16
N TYR A 129 4.28 3.74 -9.04
CA TYR A 129 2.89 3.38 -8.76
C TYR A 129 2.05 4.62 -8.47
N SER A 130 0.79 4.62 -8.93
CA SER A 130 -0.22 5.55 -8.40
C SER A 130 -0.68 5.02 -7.04
N ILE A 131 -0.47 5.80 -5.98
CA ILE A 131 -0.77 5.37 -4.61
C ILE A 131 -1.92 6.20 -4.06
N LEU A 132 -3.00 5.53 -3.62
CA LEU A 132 -4.11 6.13 -2.91
C LEU A 132 -4.12 5.63 -1.47
N ILE A 133 -3.97 6.54 -0.52
CA ILE A 133 -3.94 6.25 0.91
C ILE A 133 -5.19 6.79 1.57
N VAL A 134 -5.91 5.96 2.28
CA VAL A 134 -6.93 6.38 3.24
C VAL A 134 -6.28 6.48 4.61
N THR A 135 -6.38 7.62 5.26
CA THR A 135 -5.86 7.82 6.61
C THR A 135 -6.65 8.90 7.36
N HIS A 136 -6.83 8.70 8.66
CA HIS A 136 -7.33 9.73 9.56
C HIS A 136 -6.20 10.53 10.24
N ASN A 137 -4.95 10.17 9.99
CA ASN A 137 -3.78 10.85 10.56
C ASN A 137 -3.35 12.01 9.65
N MET A 138 -3.74 13.23 10.04
CA MET A 138 -3.43 14.46 9.30
C MET A 138 -1.93 14.68 9.08
N ALA A 139 -1.11 14.32 10.08
CA ALA A 139 0.33 14.45 9.97
C ALA A 139 0.90 13.47 8.92
N GLN A 140 0.34 12.26 8.80
CA GLN A 140 0.69 11.31 7.75
C GLN A 140 0.25 11.82 6.38
N ALA A 141 -1.01 12.24 6.23
CA ALA A 141 -1.52 12.80 4.98
C ALA A 141 -0.62 13.93 4.48
N ARG A 142 -0.28 14.88 5.37
CA ARG A 142 0.60 16.01 5.04
C ARG A 142 2.00 15.60 4.57
N ARG A 143 2.57 14.51 5.13
CA ARG A 143 3.93 14.06 4.79
C ARG A 143 3.99 13.15 3.58
N ALA A 144 2.95 12.32 3.37
CA ALA A 144 3.02 11.19 2.46
C ALA A 144 2.28 11.40 1.14
N SER A 145 1.62 12.53 0.90
CA SER A 145 0.84 12.74 -0.31
C SER A 145 1.21 14.01 -1.08
N ASP A 146 0.94 13.99 -2.39
CA ASP A 146 1.03 15.13 -3.29
C ASP A 146 -0.27 15.93 -3.30
N GLU A 147 -1.38 15.22 -3.28
CA GLU A 147 -2.74 15.74 -3.28
C GLU A 147 -3.54 15.11 -2.14
N CYS A 148 -4.49 15.82 -1.61
CA CYS A 148 -5.42 15.33 -0.61
C CYS A 148 -6.87 15.47 -1.07
N ILE A 149 -7.67 14.46 -0.73
CA ILE A 149 -9.11 14.46 -0.89
C ILE A 149 -9.72 14.41 0.50
N PHE A 150 -10.42 15.47 0.91
CA PHE A 150 -11.20 15.46 2.14
C PHE A 150 -12.61 14.96 1.85
N MET A 151 -12.99 13.88 2.51
CA MET A 151 -14.32 13.28 2.42
C MET A 151 -15.05 13.38 3.74
N LEU A 152 -16.33 13.70 3.68
CA LEU A 152 -17.21 13.75 4.85
C LEU A 152 -18.56 13.14 4.50
N MET A 153 -19.04 12.18 5.31
CA MET A 153 -20.33 11.51 5.13
C MET A 153 -20.57 10.95 3.72
N GLY A 154 -19.51 10.43 3.08
CA GLY A 154 -19.57 9.85 1.74
C GLY A 154 -19.44 10.85 0.59
N GLU A 155 -19.33 12.14 0.87
CA GLU A 155 -19.18 13.20 -0.13
C GLU A 155 -17.74 13.72 -0.17
N VAL A 156 -17.25 14.03 -1.37
CA VAL A 156 -15.98 14.75 -1.56
C VAL A 156 -16.26 16.23 -1.27
N VAL A 157 -15.66 16.73 -0.19
CA VAL A 157 -15.79 18.13 0.22
C VAL A 157 -14.75 19.01 -0.47
N GLU A 158 -13.51 18.52 -0.53
CA GLU A 158 -12.39 19.26 -1.13
C GLU A 158 -11.35 18.29 -1.72
N HIS A 159 -10.81 18.66 -2.88
CA HIS A 159 -9.67 17.99 -3.51
C HIS A 159 -8.70 19.06 -4.00
N THR A 160 -7.46 19.01 -3.48
CA THR A 160 -6.43 19.99 -3.86
C THR A 160 -5.03 19.46 -3.51
N ALA A 161 -3.99 20.18 -3.93
CA ALA A 161 -2.62 19.89 -3.53
C ALA A 161 -2.48 19.89 -2.01
N THR A 162 -1.70 18.94 -1.47
CA THR A 162 -1.52 18.77 -0.01
C THR A 162 -1.10 20.07 0.67
N GLY A 163 -0.13 20.81 0.08
CA GLY A 163 0.32 22.08 0.64
C GLY A 163 -0.79 23.13 0.76
N GLU A 164 -1.67 23.20 -0.22
CA GLU A 164 -2.82 24.12 -0.19
C GLU A 164 -3.84 23.71 0.87
N MET A 165 -4.22 22.43 0.91
CA MET A 165 -5.21 21.93 1.85
C MET A 165 -4.85 22.22 3.31
N PHE A 166 -3.58 22.06 3.66
CA PHE A 166 -3.12 22.24 5.04
C PHE A 166 -2.75 23.68 5.42
N VAL A 167 -2.66 24.60 4.48
CA VAL A 167 -2.32 26.02 4.72
C VAL A 167 -3.51 26.93 4.50
N THR A 168 -4.23 26.75 3.40
CA THR A 168 -5.34 27.59 2.96
C THR A 168 -6.48 26.76 2.40
N PRO A 169 -7.14 25.92 3.24
CA PRO A 169 -8.29 25.14 2.78
C PRO A 169 -9.41 26.04 2.28
N LYS A 170 -10.03 25.64 1.16
CA LYS A 170 -11.07 26.43 0.49
C LYS A 170 -12.44 26.27 1.15
N HIS A 171 -12.65 25.13 1.85
CA HIS A 171 -13.91 24.84 2.51
C HIS A 171 -13.78 24.95 4.03
N GLN A 172 -14.73 25.63 4.67
CA GLN A 172 -14.74 25.78 6.13
C GLN A 172 -14.73 24.43 6.85
N LYS A 173 -15.48 23.43 6.33
CA LYS A 173 -15.48 22.07 6.89
C LYS A 173 -14.10 21.41 6.89
N THR A 174 -13.30 21.65 5.83
CA THR A 174 -11.93 21.16 5.74
C THR A 174 -11.05 21.85 6.79
N ALA A 175 -11.17 23.18 6.93
CA ALA A 175 -10.45 23.95 7.95
C ALA A 175 -10.77 23.44 9.36
N ASP A 176 -12.03 23.30 9.68
CA ASP A 176 -12.51 22.85 11.00
C ASP A 176 -11.99 21.43 11.31
N TYR A 177 -11.96 20.55 10.32
CA TYR A 177 -11.42 19.19 10.48
C TYR A 177 -9.91 19.19 10.74
N ILE A 178 -9.14 19.95 9.98
CA ILE A 178 -7.68 20.06 10.14
C ILE A 178 -7.31 20.66 11.50
N GLU A 179 -8.10 21.64 11.98
CA GLU A 179 -7.90 22.28 13.27
C GLU A 179 -8.45 21.47 14.47
N GLY A 180 -9.03 20.30 14.22
CA GLY A 180 -9.60 19.44 15.27
C GLY A 180 -10.90 19.98 15.90
N ARG A 181 -11.61 20.87 15.19
CA ARG A 181 -12.89 21.45 15.66
C ARG A 181 -14.12 20.60 15.28
N PHE A 182 -13.88 19.46 14.65
CA PHE A 182 -14.92 18.48 14.34
C PHE A 182 -15.15 17.57 15.55
N GLY A 183 -16.28 17.74 16.21
CA GLY A 183 -16.78 16.92 17.32
C GLY A 183 -18.26 17.19 17.52
#